data_9701a7f0d2da521edc072f6c4e47534d
#
_entry.id   9701a7f0d2da521edc072f6c4e47534d
#
_cell.length_a   1.000
_cell.length_b   1.000
_cell.length_c   1.000
_cell.angle_alpha   90.00
_cell.angle_beta   90.00
_cell.angle_gamma   90.00
#
_symmetry.space_group_name_H-M   'P 1'
#
loop_
_entity.id
_entity.type
_entity.pdbx_description
1 polymer ?
#
loop_
_entity_poly.entity_id
_entity_poly.type
_entity_poly.pdbx_seq_one_letter_code
_entity_poly.pdbx_strand_id
1 'polypeptide(L)'
;MLQSKLFSFIKKSLLAVIVMVSMPLVAYAEDVAEATDTVAEEGGIIAKPWQLGFSEASSPVMERINSFHNELLFIITGIVLFVLGLLLFVLIRFNKKANPVPSKTTHNVALEVAWTIIPVVILAIVVIPSMRLLYFQDKIEKADMTLKVTGYQWYWGYEYPDHGDIAFDAIMIPDAEIKEGQKRLLETYNKVVLPVDTNIRVLVAAADVIHAWAVPSLGVKKDAVPGQLNETWLRINKPGIYYGQCSELCGEGHGFMPIQIEAVTPEEFEAWVKKAKLEFGEANDNEEREIQLAQAGGQE
;
A
#
# COMPACT_ATOMS: atom_id res chain seq x y z
N MET A 1 55.11 -11.72 -6.56
CA MET A 1 54.53 -13.05 -6.84
C MET A 1 53.46 -13.46 -5.81
N LEU A 2 53.57 -13.16 -4.52
CA LEU A 2 52.56 -13.47 -3.50
C LEU A 2 51.29 -12.60 -3.62
N GLN A 3 51.40 -11.32 -3.94
CA GLN A 3 50.27 -10.38 -4.12
C GLN A 3 49.43 -10.72 -5.34
N SER A 4 49.99 -11.20 -6.44
CA SER A 4 49.22 -11.57 -7.63
C SER A 4 48.38 -12.84 -7.40
N LYS A 5 48.90 -13.80 -6.61
CA LYS A 5 48.14 -15.01 -6.23
C LYS A 5 47.01 -14.71 -5.26
N LEU A 6 47.22 -13.78 -4.31
CA LEU A 6 46.18 -13.34 -3.35
C LEU A 6 45.04 -12.59 -4.08
N PHE A 7 45.40 -11.71 -5.05
CA PHE A 7 44.41 -10.97 -5.84
C PHE A 7 43.57 -11.89 -6.76
N SER A 8 44.23 -12.93 -7.33
CA SER A 8 43.55 -13.95 -8.11
C SER A 8 42.61 -14.83 -7.24
N PHE A 9 43.01 -15.16 -6.03
CA PHE A 9 42.20 -15.93 -5.07
C PHE A 9 40.98 -15.12 -4.62
N ILE A 10 41.16 -13.84 -4.28
CA ILE A 10 40.04 -12.95 -3.89
C ILE A 10 39.05 -12.77 -5.04
N LYS A 11 39.49 -12.57 -6.28
CA LYS A 11 38.61 -12.50 -7.45
C LYS A 11 37.81 -13.78 -7.66
N LYS A 12 38.43 -14.96 -7.54
CA LYS A 12 37.77 -16.24 -7.71
C LYS A 12 36.77 -16.52 -6.57
N SER A 13 37.10 -16.17 -5.32
CA SER A 13 36.22 -16.31 -4.17
C SER A 13 35.04 -15.35 -4.24
N LEU A 14 35.25 -14.11 -4.67
CA LEU A 14 34.18 -13.13 -4.86
C LEU A 14 33.21 -13.55 -5.97
N LEU A 15 33.74 -14.07 -7.09
CA LEU A 15 32.94 -14.59 -8.19
C LEU A 15 32.11 -15.83 -7.76
N ALA A 16 32.74 -16.73 -6.99
CA ALA A 16 32.04 -17.92 -6.45
C ALA A 16 30.92 -17.54 -5.47
N VAL A 17 31.13 -16.53 -4.61
CA VAL A 17 30.09 -16.02 -3.70
C VAL A 17 28.95 -15.36 -4.46
N ILE A 18 29.24 -14.58 -5.50
CA ILE A 18 28.22 -13.95 -6.36
C ILE A 18 27.40 -15.04 -7.07
N VAL A 19 28.03 -16.07 -7.63
CA VAL A 19 27.34 -17.17 -8.30
C VAL A 19 26.55 -18.03 -7.32
N MET A 20 27.03 -18.30 -6.12
CA MET A 20 26.30 -19.04 -5.08
C MET A 20 25.08 -18.29 -4.55
N VAL A 21 25.13 -16.96 -4.51
CA VAL A 21 24.00 -16.13 -4.06
C VAL A 21 22.99 -15.90 -5.17
N SER A 22 23.40 -15.86 -6.44
CA SER A 22 22.52 -15.60 -7.57
C SER A 22 21.74 -16.84 -8.05
N MET A 23 22.30 -18.05 -7.97
CA MET A 23 21.62 -19.27 -8.42
C MET A 23 20.33 -19.61 -7.64
N PRO A 24 20.31 -19.57 -6.30
CA PRO A 24 19.05 -19.83 -5.58
C PRO A 24 18.02 -18.72 -5.75
N LEU A 25 18.43 -17.47 -6.03
CA LEU A 25 17.49 -16.37 -6.26
C LEU A 25 16.75 -16.51 -7.59
N VAL A 26 17.40 -17.02 -8.63
CA VAL A 26 16.75 -17.21 -9.95
C VAL A 26 15.77 -18.39 -9.91
N ALA A 27 16.17 -19.53 -9.34
CA ALA A 27 15.26 -20.68 -9.18
C ALA A 27 14.06 -20.37 -8.28
N TYR A 28 14.29 -19.59 -7.20
CA TYR A 28 13.21 -19.16 -6.33
C TYR A 28 12.26 -18.14 -6.99
N ALA A 29 12.75 -17.32 -7.92
CA ALA A 29 11.92 -16.37 -8.67
C ALA A 29 10.99 -17.09 -9.69
N GLU A 30 11.44 -18.20 -10.29
CA GLU A 30 10.61 -18.99 -11.21
C GLU A 30 9.49 -19.75 -10.46
N ASP A 31 9.81 -20.40 -9.32
CA ASP A 31 8.81 -21.08 -8.48
C ASP A 31 7.78 -20.11 -7.88
N VAL A 32 8.22 -18.88 -7.53
CA VAL A 32 7.31 -17.84 -7.04
C VAL A 32 6.43 -17.27 -8.17
N ALA A 33 6.94 -17.15 -9.39
CA ALA A 33 6.17 -16.68 -10.54
C ALA A 33 5.04 -17.66 -10.90
N GLU A 34 5.32 -18.96 -10.91
CA GLU A 34 4.33 -19.99 -11.22
C GLU A 34 3.25 -20.12 -10.13
N ALA A 35 3.62 -19.97 -8.85
CA ALA A 35 2.68 -19.93 -7.73
C ALA A 35 1.83 -18.64 -7.70
N THR A 36 2.28 -17.55 -8.33
CA THR A 36 1.54 -16.28 -8.33
C THR A 36 0.41 -16.24 -9.36
N ASP A 37 0.54 -16.94 -10.49
CA ASP A 37 -0.51 -16.96 -11.52
C ASP A 37 -1.76 -17.74 -11.07
N THR A 38 -1.59 -18.79 -10.24
CA THR A 38 -2.72 -19.60 -9.76
C THR A 38 -3.49 -18.98 -8.61
N VAL A 39 -2.88 -18.05 -7.84
CA VAL A 39 -3.51 -17.38 -6.68
C VAL A 39 -4.24 -16.09 -7.08
N ALA A 40 -3.92 -15.52 -8.24
CA ALA A 40 -4.57 -14.30 -8.72
C ALA A 40 -6.02 -14.51 -9.21
N GLU A 41 -6.39 -15.74 -9.58
CA GLU A 41 -7.73 -16.04 -10.11
C GLU A 41 -8.82 -16.27 -9.05
N GLU A 42 -8.49 -16.59 -7.79
CA GLU A 42 -9.51 -16.98 -6.79
C GLU A 42 -9.57 -16.14 -5.51
N GLY A 43 -8.71 -15.17 -5.27
CA GLY A 43 -8.59 -14.67 -3.90
C GLY A 43 -8.42 -13.17 -3.65
N GLY A 44 -8.54 -12.32 -4.64
CA GLY A 44 -8.39 -10.87 -4.45
C GLY A 44 -6.93 -10.41 -4.31
N ILE A 45 -6.71 -9.09 -4.43
CA ILE A 45 -5.37 -8.50 -4.45
C ILE A 45 -4.95 -8.16 -3.02
N ILE A 46 -4.17 -9.05 -2.44
CA ILE A 46 -3.63 -8.97 -1.07
C ILE A 46 -2.12 -9.16 -1.07
N ALA A 47 -1.51 -8.94 0.11
CA ALA A 47 -0.11 -9.30 0.32
C ALA A 47 0.11 -10.82 0.19
N LYS A 48 1.22 -11.21 -0.45
CA LYS A 48 1.61 -12.61 -0.67
C LYS A 48 2.67 -13.03 0.35
N PRO A 49 2.74 -14.28 0.78
CA PRO A 49 3.82 -14.77 1.62
C PRO A 49 5.19 -14.47 1.01
N TRP A 50 6.13 -13.98 1.85
CA TRP A 50 7.52 -13.62 1.44
C TRP A 50 7.65 -12.54 0.37
N GLN A 51 6.62 -11.75 0.15
CA GLN A 51 6.64 -10.65 -0.80
C GLN A 51 7.70 -9.61 -0.42
N LEU A 52 8.61 -9.29 -1.35
CA LEU A 52 9.70 -8.32 -1.15
C LEU A 52 9.34 -6.90 -1.64
N GLY A 53 8.34 -6.78 -2.47
CA GLY A 53 7.86 -5.51 -3.02
C GLY A 53 6.45 -5.17 -2.54
N PHE A 54 5.87 -4.15 -3.13
CA PHE A 54 4.45 -3.84 -2.93
C PHE A 54 3.55 -4.85 -3.65
N SER A 55 2.27 -4.84 -3.31
CA SER A 55 1.24 -5.58 -4.02
C SER A 55 1.16 -5.15 -5.50
N GLU A 56 0.59 -5.99 -6.35
CA GLU A 56 0.34 -5.65 -7.74
C GLU A 56 -0.42 -4.33 -7.85
N ALA A 57 0.06 -3.45 -8.72
CA ALA A 57 -0.57 -2.15 -8.93
C ALA A 57 -1.89 -2.32 -9.69
N SER A 58 -2.96 -1.79 -9.14
CA SER A 58 -4.28 -1.86 -9.74
C SER A 58 -4.92 -0.48 -9.92
N SER A 59 -4.08 0.56 -9.84
CA SER A 59 -4.45 1.96 -10.07
C SER A 59 -3.28 2.73 -10.69
N PRO A 60 -3.53 3.84 -11.40
CA PRO A 60 -2.48 4.71 -11.92
C PRO A 60 -1.59 5.31 -10.81
N VAL A 61 -2.14 5.50 -9.62
CA VAL A 61 -1.40 5.99 -8.44
C VAL A 61 -0.39 4.92 -8.00
N MET A 62 -0.85 3.68 -7.81
CA MET A 62 0.02 2.59 -7.35
C MET A 62 1.11 2.22 -8.38
N GLU A 63 0.82 2.32 -9.68
CA GLU A 63 1.84 2.15 -10.73
C GLU A 63 2.98 3.15 -10.58
N ARG A 64 2.67 4.42 -10.31
CA ARG A 64 3.69 5.47 -10.08
C ARG A 64 4.42 5.28 -8.75
N ILE A 65 3.74 4.82 -7.71
CA ILE A 65 4.37 4.47 -6.42
C ILE A 65 5.39 3.35 -6.64
N ASN A 66 5.02 2.28 -7.35
CA ASN A 66 5.90 1.16 -7.65
C ASN A 66 7.13 1.60 -8.49
N SER A 67 6.91 2.45 -9.50
CA SER A 67 8.00 2.99 -10.32
C SER A 67 8.98 3.79 -9.45
N PHE A 68 8.48 4.73 -8.66
CA PHE A 68 9.31 5.55 -7.78
C PHE A 68 10.01 4.73 -6.69
N HIS A 69 9.34 3.73 -6.12
CA HIS A 69 9.95 2.79 -5.18
C HIS A 69 11.15 2.06 -5.79
N ASN A 70 11.01 1.56 -7.01
CA ASN A 70 12.10 0.86 -7.71
C ASN A 70 13.29 1.79 -8.00
N GLU A 71 13.04 3.05 -8.37
CA GLU A 71 14.10 4.06 -8.53
C GLU A 71 14.84 4.29 -7.21
N LEU A 72 14.12 4.46 -6.11
CA LEU A 72 14.71 4.61 -4.77
C LEU A 72 15.48 3.36 -4.35
N LEU A 73 14.93 2.17 -4.60
CA LEU A 73 15.58 0.90 -4.26
C LEU A 73 16.92 0.75 -4.99
N PHE A 74 17.00 1.16 -6.26
CA PHE A 74 18.24 1.18 -7.00
C PHE A 74 19.29 2.12 -6.37
N ILE A 75 18.88 3.35 -6.01
CA ILE A 75 19.76 4.34 -5.37
C ILE A 75 20.28 3.85 -4.02
N ILE A 76 19.38 3.41 -3.13
CA ILE A 76 19.77 2.95 -1.79
C ILE A 76 20.63 1.68 -1.84
N THR A 77 20.37 0.76 -2.77
CA THR A 77 21.22 -0.42 -2.98
C THR A 77 22.62 -0.01 -3.39
N GLY A 78 22.77 0.94 -4.31
CA GLY A 78 24.06 1.49 -4.69
C GLY A 78 24.81 2.11 -3.51
N ILE A 79 24.14 2.87 -2.66
CA ILE A 79 24.71 3.46 -1.43
C ILE A 79 25.16 2.36 -0.46
N VAL A 80 24.31 1.36 -0.20
CA VAL A 80 24.62 0.24 0.72
C VAL A 80 25.84 -0.54 0.21
N LEU A 81 25.91 -0.87 -1.07
CA LEU A 81 27.05 -1.57 -1.66
C LEU A 81 28.34 -0.74 -1.59
N PHE A 82 28.24 0.57 -1.82
CA PHE A 82 29.36 1.48 -1.68
C PHE A 82 29.88 1.52 -0.23
N VAL A 83 29.01 1.70 0.75
CA VAL A 83 29.39 1.72 2.17
C VAL A 83 29.96 0.37 2.61
N LEU A 84 29.34 -0.74 2.19
CA LEU A 84 29.85 -2.08 2.46
C LEU A 84 31.25 -2.26 1.86
N GLY A 85 31.49 -1.80 0.64
CA GLY A 85 32.80 -1.82 -0.01
C GLY A 85 33.83 -1.03 0.78
N LEU A 86 33.51 0.16 1.27
CA LEU A 86 34.40 0.95 2.13
C LEU A 86 34.68 0.24 3.46
N LEU A 87 33.71 -0.36 4.10
CA LEU A 87 33.91 -1.11 5.36
C LEU A 87 34.83 -2.30 5.14
N LEU A 88 34.59 -3.09 4.10
CA LEU A 88 35.47 -4.22 3.75
C LEU A 88 36.91 -3.76 3.40
N PHE A 89 37.04 -2.66 2.67
CA PHE A 89 38.33 -2.06 2.38
C PHE A 89 39.07 -1.66 3.66
N VAL A 90 38.40 -1.00 4.62
CA VAL A 90 39.01 -0.63 5.91
C VAL A 90 39.41 -1.88 6.69
N LEU A 91 38.54 -2.89 6.81
CA LEU A 91 38.82 -4.12 7.55
C LEU A 91 40.02 -4.87 6.96
N ILE A 92 40.14 -4.93 5.64
CA ILE A 92 41.21 -5.68 4.97
C ILE A 92 42.52 -4.87 4.94
N ARG A 93 42.45 -3.57 4.68
CA ARG A 93 43.65 -2.75 4.38
C ARG A 93 44.22 -2.11 5.63
N PHE A 94 43.41 -1.79 6.64
CA PHE A 94 43.81 -1.02 7.82
C PHE A 94 43.77 -1.83 9.14
N ASN A 95 43.82 -3.15 9.05
CA ASN A 95 43.98 -3.99 10.24
C ASN A 95 45.43 -3.93 10.79
N LYS A 96 45.64 -4.31 12.04
CA LYS A 96 46.92 -4.27 12.77
C LYS A 96 48.08 -4.98 12.03
N LYS A 97 47.78 -6.03 11.24
CA LYS A 97 48.80 -6.78 10.50
C LYS A 97 49.14 -6.10 9.18
N ALA A 98 48.17 -5.55 8.49
CA ALA A 98 48.35 -4.92 7.18
C ALA A 98 48.83 -3.47 7.29
N ASN A 99 48.53 -2.79 8.40
CA ASN A 99 48.89 -1.38 8.63
C ASN A 99 49.34 -1.18 10.09
N PRO A 100 50.54 -1.66 10.47
CA PRO A 100 51.03 -1.62 11.86
C PRO A 100 51.31 -0.20 12.36
N VAL A 101 51.58 0.75 11.48
CA VAL A 101 51.82 2.16 11.82
C VAL A 101 50.75 3.01 11.13
N PRO A 102 49.73 3.50 11.90
CA PRO A 102 48.64 4.28 11.32
C PRO A 102 49.13 5.68 10.87
N SER A 103 48.55 6.21 9.82
CA SER A 103 48.74 7.59 9.38
C SER A 103 48.23 8.57 10.44
N LYS A 104 48.89 9.72 10.54
CA LYS A 104 48.46 10.86 11.39
C LYS A 104 47.61 11.88 10.66
N THR A 105 47.31 11.67 9.36
CA THR A 105 46.42 12.53 8.59
C THR A 105 45.02 12.44 9.12
N THR A 106 44.44 13.55 9.55
CA THR A 106 43.13 13.60 10.26
C THR A 106 42.02 14.20 9.41
N HIS A 107 42.35 14.92 8.33
CA HIS A 107 41.34 15.57 7.49
C HIS A 107 41.81 15.64 6.02
N ASN A 108 40.81 15.76 5.13
CA ASN A 108 41.02 15.96 3.70
C ASN A 108 39.84 16.77 3.14
N VAL A 109 40.09 18.06 2.87
CA VAL A 109 39.04 19.01 2.43
C VAL A 109 38.35 18.55 1.16
N ALA A 110 39.02 17.91 0.22
CA ALA A 110 38.40 17.43 -1.01
C ALA A 110 37.35 16.31 -0.72
N LEU A 111 37.67 15.40 0.21
CA LEU A 111 36.73 14.36 0.65
C LEU A 111 35.55 14.97 1.44
N GLU A 112 35.85 15.96 2.27
CA GLU A 112 34.79 16.66 3.06
C GLU A 112 33.78 17.36 2.14
N VAL A 113 34.25 18.04 1.14
CA VAL A 113 33.41 18.66 0.11
C VAL A 113 32.63 17.58 -0.66
N ALA A 114 33.29 16.48 -1.05
CA ALA A 114 32.63 15.41 -1.78
C ALA A 114 31.50 14.75 -0.98
N TRP A 115 31.73 14.39 0.30
CA TRP A 115 30.67 13.74 1.11
C TRP A 115 29.56 14.70 1.55
N THR A 116 29.75 16.02 1.41
CA THR A 116 28.69 17.01 1.59
C THR A 116 27.89 17.20 0.31
N ILE A 117 28.54 17.35 -0.83
CA ILE A 117 27.87 17.67 -2.10
C ILE A 117 27.15 16.45 -2.69
N ILE A 118 27.77 15.25 -2.65
CA ILE A 118 27.16 14.05 -3.24
C ILE A 118 25.78 13.72 -2.67
N PRO A 119 25.54 13.68 -1.33
CA PRO A 119 24.21 13.49 -0.78
C PRO A 119 23.22 14.59 -1.18
N VAL A 120 23.63 15.85 -1.24
CA VAL A 120 22.77 16.95 -1.70
C VAL A 120 22.33 16.73 -3.14
N VAL A 121 23.22 16.31 -4.01
CA VAL A 121 22.89 15.99 -5.41
C VAL A 121 21.93 14.80 -5.51
N ILE A 122 22.15 13.74 -4.72
CA ILE A 122 21.24 12.59 -4.66
C ILE A 122 19.84 13.02 -4.22
N LEU A 123 19.74 13.83 -3.17
CA LEU A 123 18.46 14.36 -2.70
C LEU A 123 17.77 15.25 -3.76
N ALA A 124 18.53 16.09 -4.46
CA ALA A 124 18.01 16.91 -5.56
C ALA A 124 17.45 16.06 -6.72
N ILE A 125 18.09 14.91 -7.02
CA ILE A 125 17.60 13.97 -8.03
C ILE A 125 16.29 13.32 -7.56
N VAL A 126 16.20 12.90 -6.31
CA VAL A 126 15.04 12.20 -5.74
C VAL A 126 13.83 13.12 -5.56
N VAL A 127 14.03 14.40 -5.23
CA VAL A 127 12.94 15.33 -4.96
C VAL A 127 12.03 15.55 -6.19
N ILE A 128 12.57 15.53 -7.39
CA ILE A 128 11.81 15.78 -8.61
C ILE A 128 10.70 14.72 -8.85
N PRO A 129 11.01 13.40 -8.92
CA PRO A 129 9.98 12.38 -9.06
C PRO A 129 9.07 12.29 -7.83
N SER A 130 9.61 12.51 -6.62
CA SER A 130 8.83 12.54 -5.38
C SER A 130 7.73 13.61 -5.41
N MET A 131 8.08 14.85 -5.78
CA MET A 131 7.11 15.95 -5.87
C MET A 131 6.08 15.70 -6.98
N ARG A 132 6.48 15.15 -8.12
CA ARG A 132 5.54 14.78 -9.19
C ARG A 132 4.53 13.73 -8.72
N LEU A 133 4.98 12.74 -7.97
CA LEU A 133 4.09 11.72 -7.40
C LEU A 133 3.14 12.34 -6.39
N LEU A 134 3.64 13.15 -5.46
CA LEU A 134 2.85 13.82 -4.44
C LEU A 134 1.72 14.68 -5.07
N TYR A 135 2.05 15.53 -6.04
CA TYR A 135 1.03 16.34 -6.74
C TYR A 135 0.05 15.49 -7.53
N PHE A 136 0.48 14.36 -8.07
CA PHE A 136 -0.43 13.46 -8.78
C PHE A 136 -1.42 12.77 -7.85
N GLN A 137 -0.99 12.38 -6.65
CA GLN A 137 -1.85 11.77 -5.64
C GLN A 137 -2.86 12.78 -5.04
N ASP A 138 -2.47 14.04 -4.91
CA ASP A 138 -3.28 15.07 -4.26
C ASP A 138 -4.21 15.79 -5.25
N LYS A 139 -3.87 15.80 -6.56
CA LYS A 139 -4.68 16.46 -7.57
C LYS A 139 -5.82 15.57 -8.02
N ILE A 140 -7.03 15.92 -7.59
CA ILE A 140 -8.24 15.28 -8.07
C ILE A 140 -8.52 15.78 -9.50
N GLU A 141 -8.51 14.86 -10.45
CA GLU A 141 -9.03 15.13 -11.80
C GLU A 141 -10.56 15.20 -11.72
N LYS A 142 -11.20 15.57 -12.83
CA LYS A 142 -12.68 15.61 -12.88
C LYS A 142 -13.20 14.23 -12.41
N ALA A 143 -13.84 14.22 -11.25
CA ALA A 143 -14.45 13.01 -10.71
C ALA A 143 -15.74 12.70 -11.47
N ASP A 144 -15.97 11.42 -11.73
CA ASP A 144 -17.18 10.90 -12.36
C ASP A 144 -18.21 10.50 -11.28
N MET A 145 -17.74 10.16 -10.08
CA MET A 145 -18.58 9.88 -8.90
C MET A 145 -17.84 10.21 -7.60
N THR A 146 -18.61 10.30 -6.51
CA THR A 146 -18.11 10.53 -5.15
C THR A 146 -18.43 9.34 -4.26
N LEU A 147 -17.47 8.90 -3.46
CA LEU A 147 -17.63 7.98 -2.35
C LEU A 147 -17.31 8.74 -1.06
N LYS A 148 -18.20 8.73 -0.09
CA LYS A 148 -17.91 9.25 1.25
C LYS A 148 -17.61 8.07 2.18
N VAL A 149 -16.56 8.21 2.98
CA VAL A 149 -16.05 7.21 3.90
C VAL A 149 -15.96 7.84 5.29
N THR A 150 -16.60 7.23 6.27
CA THR A 150 -16.55 7.69 7.66
C THR A 150 -16.02 6.58 8.55
N GLY A 151 -14.95 6.87 9.29
CA GLY A 151 -14.37 5.94 10.28
C GLY A 151 -15.11 6.00 11.60
N TYR A 152 -15.37 4.83 12.16
CA TYR A 152 -15.94 4.61 13.49
C TYR A 152 -15.10 3.59 14.27
N GLN A 153 -15.22 3.54 15.57
CA GLN A 153 -14.64 2.50 16.42
C GLN A 153 -15.61 1.28 16.50
N TRP A 154 -15.44 0.17 15.79
CA TRP A 154 -14.37 -0.11 14.83
C TRP A 154 -14.97 -0.70 13.56
N TYR A 155 -15.38 0.14 12.65
CA TYR A 155 -15.92 -0.20 11.34
C TYR A 155 -15.86 1.02 10.40
N TRP A 156 -16.24 0.85 9.14
CA TRP A 156 -16.32 1.91 8.16
C TRP A 156 -17.76 2.10 7.68
N GLY A 157 -18.24 3.34 7.70
CA GLY A 157 -19.48 3.74 7.04
C GLY A 157 -19.19 4.27 5.63
N TYR A 158 -20.04 3.92 4.68
CA TYR A 158 -19.94 4.31 3.27
C TYR A 158 -21.23 4.96 2.79
N GLU A 159 -21.08 6.05 2.02
CA GLU A 159 -22.20 6.76 1.40
C GLU A 159 -21.89 7.03 -0.07
N TYR A 160 -22.90 6.91 -0.95
CA TYR A 160 -22.82 7.17 -2.40
C TYR A 160 -23.77 8.33 -2.78
N PRO A 161 -23.36 9.60 -2.55
CA PRO A 161 -24.27 10.75 -2.70
C PRO A 161 -24.82 10.90 -4.11
N ASP A 162 -24.03 10.55 -5.14
CA ASP A 162 -24.41 10.69 -6.54
C ASP A 162 -25.40 9.60 -7.01
N HIS A 163 -25.71 8.60 -6.16
CA HIS A 163 -26.49 7.42 -6.53
C HIS A 163 -27.74 7.22 -5.66
N GLY A 164 -28.30 8.32 -5.10
CA GLY A 164 -29.54 8.31 -4.34
C GLY A 164 -29.33 7.91 -2.88
N ASP A 165 -28.27 8.48 -2.28
CA ASP A 165 -27.95 8.42 -0.85
C ASP A 165 -27.90 7.01 -0.26
N ILE A 166 -27.40 6.04 -1.08
CA ILE A 166 -27.10 4.69 -0.61
C ILE A 166 -26.08 4.80 0.53
N ALA A 167 -26.43 4.33 1.73
CA ALA A 167 -25.55 4.36 2.88
C ALA A 167 -25.58 3.01 3.62
N PHE A 168 -24.42 2.52 4.03
CA PHE A 168 -24.30 1.28 4.80
C PHE A 168 -22.99 1.23 5.59
N ASP A 169 -22.97 0.35 6.61
CA ASP A 169 -21.81 0.05 7.40
C ASP A 169 -21.13 -1.25 6.92
N ALA A 170 -19.81 -1.23 6.84
CA ALA A 170 -18.98 -2.39 6.54
C ALA A 170 -18.28 -2.86 7.82
N ILE A 171 -18.84 -3.88 8.43
CA ILE A 171 -18.38 -4.50 9.68
C ILE A 171 -17.65 -5.80 9.34
N MET A 172 -16.52 -6.05 9.99
CA MET A 172 -15.71 -7.27 9.80
C MET A 172 -16.52 -8.53 10.14
N ILE A 173 -16.42 -9.55 9.31
CA ILE A 173 -16.99 -10.88 9.58
C ILE A 173 -16.15 -11.56 10.67
N PRO A 174 -16.75 -12.02 11.78
CA PRO A 174 -16.06 -12.73 12.84
C PRO A 174 -15.50 -14.09 12.37
N ASP A 175 -14.41 -14.55 12.99
CA ASP A 175 -13.77 -15.82 12.64
C ASP A 175 -14.71 -17.03 12.61
N ALA A 176 -15.74 -17.04 13.47
CA ALA A 176 -16.71 -18.13 13.56
C ALA A 176 -17.67 -18.19 12.35
N GLU A 177 -17.80 -17.09 11.59
CA GLU A 177 -18.72 -16.96 10.46
C GLU A 177 -18.02 -16.93 9.10
N ILE A 178 -16.66 -16.96 9.10
CA ILE A 178 -15.85 -17.02 7.88
C ILE A 178 -16.13 -18.32 7.12
N LYS A 179 -16.43 -18.17 5.83
CA LYS A 179 -16.69 -19.28 4.92
C LYS A 179 -15.44 -19.69 4.16
N GLU A 180 -15.45 -20.88 3.57
CA GLU A 180 -14.38 -21.33 2.69
C GLU A 180 -14.14 -20.34 1.53
N GLY A 181 -12.87 -20.00 1.26
CA GLY A 181 -12.46 -18.98 0.27
C GLY A 181 -12.42 -17.55 0.81
N GLN A 182 -13.06 -17.23 1.92
CA GLN A 182 -13.00 -15.91 2.55
C GLN A 182 -11.69 -15.70 3.31
N LYS A 183 -11.26 -14.44 3.40
CA LYS A 183 -9.99 -14.05 4.04
C LYS A 183 -10.24 -13.58 5.47
N ARG A 184 -9.70 -14.33 6.42
CA ARG A 184 -9.73 -13.97 7.84
C ARG A 184 -9.23 -12.54 8.06
N LEU A 185 -9.96 -11.74 8.86
CA LEU A 185 -9.67 -10.33 9.23
C LEU A 185 -9.77 -9.33 8.06
N LEU A 186 -10.21 -9.74 6.87
CA LEU A 186 -10.29 -8.86 5.70
C LEU A 186 -11.70 -8.78 5.10
N GLU A 187 -12.58 -9.71 5.43
CA GLU A 187 -13.94 -9.76 4.90
C GLU A 187 -14.90 -8.93 5.74
N THR A 188 -15.85 -8.30 5.06
CA THR A 188 -16.92 -7.51 5.66
C THR A 188 -18.29 -8.04 5.23
N TYR A 189 -19.32 -7.82 6.06
CA TYR A 189 -20.70 -8.19 5.72
C TYR A 189 -21.18 -7.44 4.46
N ASN A 190 -20.89 -6.14 4.39
CA ASN A 190 -21.18 -5.31 3.23
C ASN A 190 -19.85 -4.87 2.57
N LYS A 191 -19.78 -5.00 1.26
CA LYS A 191 -18.61 -4.61 0.46
C LYS A 191 -18.84 -3.24 -0.19
N VAL A 192 -17.79 -2.46 -0.32
CA VAL A 192 -17.79 -1.28 -1.16
C VAL A 192 -17.73 -1.71 -2.62
N VAL A 193 -18.75 -1.43 -3.41
CA VAL A 193 -18.77 -1.76 -4.85
C VAL A 193 -18.43 -0.53 -5.66
N LEU A 194 -17.43 -0.62 -6.53
CA LEU A 194 -16.94 0.50 -7.34
C LEU A 194 -16.76 0.10 -8.80
N PRO A 195 -17.08 0.99 -9.75
CA PRO A 195 -16.85 0.70 -11.16
C PRO A 195 -15.36 0.84 -11.50
N VAL A 196 -14.84 -0.05 -12.37
CA VAL A 196 -13.51 0.10 -12.95
C VAL A 196 -13.47 1.29 -13.92
N ASP A 197 -12.26 1.75 -14.25
CA ASP A 197 -11.99 2.80 -15.22
C ASP A 197 -12.69 4.14 -14.97
N THR A 198 -13.16 4.36 -13.76
CA THR A 198 -13.92 5.54 -13.31
C THR A 198 -13.08 6.36 -12.33
N ASN A 199 -13.03 7.67 -12.49
CA ASN A 199 -12.36 8.57 -11.55
C ASN A 199 -13.28 8.81 -10.34
N ILE A 200 -12.93 8.28 -9.20
CA ILE A 200 -13.73 8.34 -7.99
C ILE A 200 -13.09 9.30 -7.00
N ARG A 201 -13.84 10.33 -6.64
CA ARG A 201 -13.51 11.21 -5.52
C ARG A 201 -13.86 10.50 -4.22
N VAL A 202 -12.92 10.42 -3.31
CA VAL A 202 -13.14 9.83 -1.98
C VAL A 202 -13.04 10.91 -0.93
N LEU A 203 -14.14 11.15 -0.23
CA LEU A 203 -14.23 12.04 0.93
C LEU A 203 -14.07 11.20 2.18
N VAL A 204 -13.09 11.55 3.04
CA VAL A 204 -12.74 10.74 4.21
C VAL A 204 -12.83 11.57 5.48
N ALA A 205 -13.64 11.11 6.43
CA ALA A 205 -13.83 11.72 7.75
C ALA A 205 -13.90 10.66 8.84
N ALA A 206 -13.92 11.05 10.10
CA ALA A 206 -14.19 10.18 11.23
C ALA A 206 -15.23 10.80 12.16
N ALA A 207 -16.00 9.94 12.83
CA ALA A 207 -17.02 10.36 13.78
C ALA A 207 -16.51 10.50 15.22
N ASP A 208 -15.46 9.75 15.58
CA ASP A 208 -15.01 9.58 16.96
C ASP A 208 -13.53 9.90 17.16
N VAL A 209 -12.62 9.05 16.69
CA VAL A 209 -11.16 9.21 16.81
C VAL A 209 -10.52 9.27 15.41
N ILE A 210 -9.21 9.47 15.35
CA ILE A 210 -8.50 9.42 14.06
C ILE A 210 -8.39 7.98 13.60
N HIS A 211 -8.72 7.73 12.32
CA HIS A 211 -8.48 6.50 11.57
C HIS A 211 -7.72 6.83 10.28
N ALA A 212 -7.30 5.84 9.52
CA ALA A 212 -6.81 6.06 8.15
C ALA A 212 -7.37 4.99 7.21
N TRP A 213 -8.05 5.44 6.16
CA TRP A 213 -8.57 4.58 5.11
C TRP A 213 -7.46 4.27 4.13
N ALA A 214 -7.04 2.99 4.06
CA ALA A 214 -5.89 2.59 3.28
C ALA A 214 -6.13 1.29 2.50
N VAL A 215 -5.90 1.34 1.17
CA VAL A 215 -5.98 0.20 0.26
C VAL A 215 -4.67 0.12 -0.51
N PRO A 216 -3.71 -0.74 -0.09
CA PRO A 216 -2.34 -0.74 -0.60
C PRO A 216 -2.22 -0.96 -2.11
N SER A 217 -2.97 -1.90 -2.69
CA SER A 217 -2.94 -2.20 -4.13
C SER A 217 -3.48 -1.06 -5.02
N LEU A 218 -4.25 -0.14 -4.43
CA LEU A 218 -4.73 1.07 -5.09
C LEU A 218 -3.85 2.30 -4.81
N GLY A 219 -2.85 2.17 -3.93
CA GLY A 219 -1.94 3.26 -3.56
C GLY A 219 -2.61 4.39 -2.80
N VAL A 220 -3.73 4.11 -2.14
CA VAL A 220 -4.48 5.10 -1.37
C VAL A 220 -4.25 4.89 0.11
N LYS A 221 -3.92 5.98 0.81
CA LYS A 221 -3.96 6.11 2.27
C LYS A 221 -4.36 7.55 2.59
N LYS A 222 -5.46 7.72 3.32
CA LYS A 222 -5.95 9.04 3.72
C LYS A 222 -6.48 8.99 5.15
N ASP A 223 -6.01 9.90 5.97
CA ASP A 223 -6.45 10.01 7.36
C ASP A 223 -7.90 10.46 7.44
N ALA A 224 -8.67 9.77 8.28
CA ALA A 224 -10.02 10.09 8.68
C ALA A 224 -9.96 10.82 10.03
N VAL A 225 -10.16 12.14 10.02
CA VAL A 225 -9.98 13.00 11.18
C VAL A 225 -11.33 13.57 11.62
N PRO A 226 -11.70 13.47 12.93
CA PRO A 226 -12.93 14.06 13.43
C PRO A 226 -12.99 15.57 13.17
N GLY A 227 -14.12 16.04 12.65
CA GLY A 227 -14.33 17.45 12.34
C GLY A 227 -13.64 17.97 11.08
N GLN A 228 -12.92 17.11 10.35
CA GLN A 228 -12.23 17.45 9.10
C GLN A 228 -12.69 16.52 7.97
N LEU A 229 -13.03 17.09 6.82
CA LEU A 229 -13.33 16.34 5.61
C LEU A 229 -12.10 16.33 4.71
N ASN A 230 -11.37 15.24 4.73
CA ASN A 230 -10.22 15.00 3.87
C ASN A 230 -10.67 14.47 2.51
N GLU A 231 -9.85 14.69 1.49
CA GLU A 231 -10.18 14.34 0.12
C GLU A 231 -9.01 13.61 -0.54
N THR A 232 -9.32 12.58 -1.31
CA THR A 232 -8.40 11.87 -2.19
C THR A 232 -9.16 11.35 -3.41
N TRP A 233 -8.46 10.68 -4.31
CA TRP A 233 -9.10 10.06 -5.47
C TRP A 233 -8.50 8.69 -5.75
N LEU A 234 -9.26 7.87 -6.44
CA LEU A 234 -8.80 6.59 -6.96
C LEU A 234 -9.43 6.30 -8.32
N ARG A 235 -8.76 5.44 -9.06
CA ARG A 235 -9.28 4.79 -10.27
C ARG A 235 -8.79 3.36 -10.26
N ILE A 236 -9.69 2.41 -10.39
CA ILE A 236 -9.37 0.98 -10.39
C ILE A 236 -9.26 0.51 -11.83
N ASN A 237 -8.14 -0.12 -12.19
CA ASN A 237 -7.85 -0.52 -13.57
C ASN A 237 -8.41 -1.90 -13.94
N LYS A 238 -8.72 -2.76 -12.95
CA LYS A 238 -9.11 -4.16 -13.18
C LYS A 238 -10.26 -4.55 -12.25
N PRO A 239 -11.25 -5.32 -12.71
CA PRO A 239 -12.25 -5.95 -11.83
C PRO A 239 -11.58 -6.89 -10.83
N GLY A 240 -12.17 -7.03 -9.64
CA GLY A 240 -11.68 -7.94 -8.61
C GLY A 240 -11.96 -7.44 -7.20
N ILE A 241 -11.51 -8.22 -6.20
CA ILE A 241 -11.64 -7.87 -4.79
C ILE A 241 -10.33 -7.24 -4.29
N TYR A 242 -10.44 -6.09 -3.64
CA TYR A 242 -9.33 -5.32 -3.09
C TYR A 242 -9.49 -5.19 -1.59
N TYR A 243 -8.40 -5.40 -0.87
CA TYR A 243 -8.41 -5.36 0.58
C TYR A 243 -7.54 -4.24 1.13
N GLY A 244 -8.02 -3.66 2.21
CA GLY A 244 -7.31 -2.67 2.99
C GLY A 244 -7.61 -2.81 4.47
N GLN A 245 -6.98 -1.97 5.28
CA GLN A 245 -7.18 -1.92 6.72
C GLN A 245 -7.01 -0.50 7.24
N CYS A 246 -7.58 -0.22 8.42
CA CYS A 246 -7.28 0.99 9.15
C CYS A 246 -5.76 1.11 9.37
N SER A 247 -5.18 2.26 9.04
CA SER A 247 -3.73 2.50 9.08
C SER A 247 -3.32 3.61 10.06
N GLU A 248 -4.24 4.05 10.95
CA GLU A 248 -3.94 4.94 12.07
C GLU A 248 -4.50 4.34 13.36
N LEU A 249 -3.68 4.26 14.41
CA LEU A 249 -4.05 3.61 15.67
C LEU A 249 -5.28 4.27 16.30
N CYS A 250 -6.40 3.53 16.33
CA CYS A 250 -7.71 4.02 16.74
C CYS A 250 -8.29 3.32 17.98
N GLY A 251 -7.51 2.52 18.69
CA GLY A 251 -7.91 1.82 19.90
C GLY A 251 -7.85 0.30 19.82
N GLU A 252 -8.61 -0.40 20.65
CA GLU A 252 -8.54 -1.86 20.83
C GLU A 252 -8.90 -2.62 19.54
N GLY A 253 -9.89 -2.16 18.79
CA GLY A 253 -10.34 -2.78 17.53
C GLY A 253 -9.60 -2.32 16.27
N HIS A 254 -8.46 -1.62 16.40
CA HIS A 254 -7.71 -1.09 15.25
C HIS A 254 -7.39 -2.12 14.16
N GLY A 255 -7.02 -3.32 14.52
CA GLY A 255 -6.71 -4.42 13.58
C GLY A 255 -7.96 -5.17 13.07
N PHE A 256 -9.17 -4.76 13.47
CA PHE A 256 -10.42 -5.48 13.25
C PHE A 256 -11.46 -4.64 12.51
N MET A 257 -11.03 -3.67 11.71
CA MET A 257 -11.86 -2.83 10.84
C MET A 257 -11.28 -2.78 9.43
N PRO A 258 -11.43 -3.89 8.67
CA PRO A 258 -10.93 -3.99 7.30
C PRO A 258 -11.73 -3.15 6.32
N ILE A 259 -11.15 -3.00 5.13
CA ILE A 259 -11.75 -2.39 3.96
C ILE A 259 -11.82 -3.47 2.88
N GLN A 260 -13.02 -3.74 2.37
CA GLN A 260 -13.22 -4.67 1.27
C GLN A 260 -13.92 -3.96 0.11
N ILE A 261 -13.24 -3.87 -1.03
CA ILE A 261 -13.76 -3.25 -2.25
C ILE A 261 -13.95 -4.33 -3.30
N GLU A 262 -15.13 -4.38 -3.90
CA GLU A 262 -15.44 -5.17 -5.08
C GLU A 262 -15.47 -4.24 -6.30
N ALA A 263 -14.45 -4.31 -7.13
CA ALA A 263 -14.40 -3.55 -8.37
C ALA A 263 -15.06 -4.35 -9.49
N VAL A 264 -16.02 -3.73 -10.16
CA VAL A 264 -16.88 -4.36 -11.17
C VAL A 264 -16.90 -3.54 -12.45
N THR A 265 -17.44 -4.11 -13.54
CA THR A 265 -17.66 -3.32 -14.75
C THR A 265 -18.71 -2.22 -14.51
N PRO A 266 -18.73 -1.14 -15.32
CA PRO A 266 -19.72 -0.08 -15.18
C PRO A 266 -21.17 -0.61 -15.27
N GLU A 267 -21.43 -1.60 -16.10
CA GLU A 267 -22.75 -2.23 -16.27
C GLU A 267 -23.18 -3.00 -15.01
N GLU A 268 -22.26 -3.75 -14.41
CA GLU A 268 -22.49 -4.46 -13.15
C GLU A 268 -22.69 -3.48 -11.99
N PHE A 269 -21.96 -2.37 -11.99
CA PHE A 269 -22.13 -1.30 -10.99
C PHE A 269 -23.53 -0.69 -11.06
N GLU A 270 -24.04 -0.37 -12.25
CA GLU A 270 -25.40 0.13 -12.43
C GLU A 270 -26.48 -0.88 -11.98
N ALA A 271 -26.24 -2.17 -12.20
CA ALA A 271 -27.10 -3.22 -11.70
C ALA A 271 -27.08 -3.30 -10.17
N TRP A 272 -25.89 -3.18 -9.57
CA TRP A 272 -25.72 -3.14 -8.12
C TRP A 272 -26.41 -1.91 -7.51
N VAL A 273 -26.26 -0.72 -8.08
CA VAL A 273 -26.92 0.52 -7.61
C VAL A 273 -28.43 0.35 -7.51
N LYS A 274 -29.06 -0.31 -8.51
CA LYS A 274 -30.51 -0.56 -8.47
C LYS A 274 -30.91 -1.46 -7.29
N LYS A 275 -30.10 -2.48 -7.00
CA LYS A 275 -30.32 -3.37 -5.87
C LYS A 275 -30.04 -2.66 -4.55
N ALA A 276 -28.94 -1.94 -4.45
CA ALA A 276 -28.49 -1.24 -3.24
C ALA A 276 -29.49 -0.13 -2.81
N LYS A 277 -30.14 0.56 -3.76
CA LYS A 277 -31.23 1.50 -3.45
C LYS A 277 -32.43 0.85 -2.75
N LEU A 278 -32.71 -0.41 -3.03
CA LEU A 278 -33.80 -1.14 -2.37
C LEU A 278 -33.38 -1.66 -0.98
N GLU A 279 -32.07 -1.89 -0.80
CA GLU A 279 -31.53 -2.47 0.42
C GLU A 279 -31.06 -1.39 1.43
N PHE A 280 -30.47 -0.30 0.94
CA PHE A 280 -29.77 0.71 1.74
C PHE A 280 -30.22 2.15 1.47
N GLY A 281 -31.20 2.39 0.59
CA GLY A 281 -31.63 3.74 0.25
C GLY A 281 -32.60 4.33 1.27
N GLU A 282 -32.76 5.65 1.29
CA GLU A 282 -33.62 6.40 2.23
C GLU A 282 -35.08 5.93 2.30
N ALA A 283 -35.57 5.21 1.27
CA ALA A 283 -36.92 4.65 1.30
C ALA A 283 -37.09 3.57 2.38
N ASN A 284 -36.01 2.84 2.70
CA ASN A 284 -36.03 1.83 3.77
C ASN A 284 -36.07 2.48 5.16
N ASP A 285 -35.34 3.58 5.34
CA ASP A 285 -35.32 4.32 6.62
C ASP A 285 -36.70 4.91 6.97
N ASN A 286 -37.42 5.38 5.96
CA ASN A 286 -38.78 5.92 6.16
C ASN A 286 -39.80 4.81 6.48
N GLU A 287 -39.69 3.66 5.82
CA GLU A 287 -40.60 2.52 6.06
C GLU A 287 -40.33 1.86 7.43
N GLU A 288 -39.05 1.68 7.81
CA GLU A 288 -38.68 1.22 9.15
C GLU A 288 -39.08 2.23 10.24
N ARG A 289 -38.92 3.51 9.96
CA ARG A 289 -39.33 4.58 10.87
C ARG A 289 -40.86 4.65 11.05
N GLU A 290 -41.63 4.46 9.98
CA GLU A 290 -43.07 4.36 10.05
C GLU A 290 -43.52 3.10 10.79
N ILE A 291 -42.90 1.95 10.59
CA ILE A 291 -43.13 0.71 11.31
C ILE A 291 -42.80 0.88 12.81
N GLN A 292 -41.71 1.51 13.17
CA GLN A 292 -41.32 1.79 14.56
C GLN A 292 -42.30 2.76 15.23
N LEU A 293 -42.75 3.81 14.53
CA LEU A 293 -43.73 4.75 15.03
C LEU A 293 -45.10 4.10 15.20
N ALA A 294 -45.51 3.24 14.26
CA ALA A 294 -46.76 2.48 14.36
C ALA A 294 -46.74 1.47 15.54
N GLN A 295 -45.57 0.86 15.80
CA GLN A 295 -45.40 -0.05 16.96
C GLN A 295 -45.37 0.69 18.30
N ALA A 296 -44.79 1.90 18.33
CA ALA A 296 -44.78 2.73 19.54
C ALA A 296 -46.13 3.38 19.87
N GLY A 297 -46.92 3.75 18.84
CA GLY A 297 -48.26 4.33 19.03
C GLY A 297 -49.37 3.33 19.35
N GLY A 298 -49.11 2.02 19.31
CA GLY A 298 -50.04 0.97 19.67
C GLY A 298 -50.02 0.50 21.13
N GLN A 299 -49.29 1.21 22.00
CA GLN A 299 -49.16 0.89 23.43
C GLN A 299 -49.81 1.93 24.37
N GLU A 300 -50.79 2.70 23.90
CA GLU A 300 -51.66 3.52 24.76
C GLU A 300 -53.02 2.84 25.03
#